data_d30d3da4301422c568905c7f851905c9
#
_entry.id   d30d3da4301422c568905c7f851905c9
#
_cell.length_a   1.000
_cell.length_b   1.000
_cell.length_c   1.000
_cell.angle_alpha   90.00
_cell.angle_beta   90.00
_cell.angle_gamma   90.00
#
_symmetry.space_group_name_H-M   'P 1'
#
loop_
_entity.id
_entity.type
_entity.pdbx_description
1 polymer ?
#
loop_
_entity_poly.entity_id
_entity_poly.type
_entity_poly.pdbx_seq_one_letter_code
_entity_poly.pdbx_strand_id
1 'polypeptide(L)'
;MRHRLQALAVLIAALIALLSPSCPTIVALSQGAPTPAFHHVHLNSLDPAAAMAFYTKTFDVTKKTNLAGLDAVQSDNMYLLFHKASTAPLIAPDSAIWHFGWGSTDMEADYKKHLAAGVSFHTPMTRLGSGTLFAYMKGPDGALVEINSSQTRAFIHVHLYSDAPLCAAEWYQKHLGAVSRATAPRTGPCEVPFAAPSEPLGVIRSPATTVKIGEVNLIIYPRQRPGPLVSTRGHVVDHIAVSYPDVAAALERLRKSGVKVLEELHRFGKGKAQAAMIEGPDSIAIELVGRE
;
A
#
# COMPACT_ATOMS: atom_id res chain seq x y z
N MET A 1 -42.75 -52.62 -72.28
CA MET A 1 -42.80 -51.63 -73.38
C MET A 1 -41.84 -50.49 -73.06
N ARG A 2 -40.93 -50.27 -73.99
CA ARG A 2 -40.09 -49.06 -74.21
C ARG A 2 -39.33 -48.49 -73.04
N HIS A 3 -38.05 -48.78 -73.00
CA HIS A 3 -36.88 -48.00 -73.52
C HIS A 3 -36.80 -46.57 -73.10
N ARG A 4 -35.75 -46.18 -72.39
CA ARG A 4 -34.58 -45.53 -73.01
C ARG A 4 -33.45 -45.34 -72.01
N LEU A 5 -32.28 -45.76 -72.43
CA LEU A 5 -30.97 -45.35 -71.91
C LEU A 5 -30.75 -43.84 -72.13
N GLN A 6 -30.06 -43.18 -71.25
CA GLN A 6 -29.14 -42.05 -71.55
C GLN A 6 -28.12 -41.88 -70.41
N ALA A 7 -26.98 -42.31 -70.73
CA ALA A 7 -25.74 -41.56 -70.93
C ALA A 7 -25.16 -40.87 -69.69
N LEU A 8 -24.08 -41.53 -69.27
CA LEU A 8 -23.06 -41.12 -68.32
C LEU A 8 -22.29 -39.90 -68.86
N ALA A 9 -22.28 -38.77 -68.16
CA ALA A 9 -21.31 -37.69 -68.36
C ALA A 9 -20.55 -37.47 -67.09
N VAL A 10 -19.31 -37.91 -67.12
CA VAL A 10 -18.31 -37.68 -66.06
C VAL A 10 -17.78 -36.26 -66.21
N LEU A 11 -18.09 -35.38 -65.26
CA LEU A 11 -17.44 -34.06 -65.13
C LEU A 11 -16.47 -34.15 -63.97
N ILE A 12 -15.19 -34.24 -64.31
CA ILE A 12 -14.07 -34.08 -63.38
C ILE A 12 -13.96 -32.57 -63.09
N ALA A 13 -14.46 -32.12 -61.95
CA ALA A 13 -14.13 -30.79 -61.42
C ALA A 13 -12.88 -30.86 -60.57
N ALA A 14 -11.82 -30.32 -61.08
CA ALA A 14 -10.54 -30.18 -60.35
C ALA A 14 -10.73 -29.19 -59.19
N LEU A 15 -10.70 -29.72 -57.98
CA LEU A 15 -10.71 -28.92 -56.75
C LEU A 15 -9.29 -28.41 -56.48
N ILE A 16 -8.97 -27.20 -56.89
CA ILE A 16 -7.76 -26.48 -56.47
C ILE A 16 -8.01 -26.01 -55.04
N ALA A 17 -7.49 -26.77 -54.06
CA ALA A 17 -7.41 -26.33 -52.69
C ALA A 17 -6.35 -25.25 -52.59
N LEU A 18 -6.78 -23.99 -52.47
CA LEU A 18 -5.91 -22.89 -52.04
C LEU A 18 -5.49 -23.11 -50.58
N LEU A 19 -4.32 -23.66 -50.40
CA LEU A 19 -3.60 -23.69 -49.12
C LEU A 19 -3.18 -22.26 -48.78
N SER A 20 -4.03 -21.52 -48.08
CA SER A 20 -3.61 -20.31 -47.40
C SER A 20 -2.69 -20.72 -46.22
N PRO A 21 -1.47 -20.20 -46.14
CA PRO A 21 -0.65 -20.43 -44.95
C PRO A 21 -1.32 -19.70 -43.77
N SER A 22 -1.96 -20.45 -42.91
CA SER A 22 -2.41 -19.95 -41.59
C SER A 22 -1.15 -19.55 -40.81
N CYS A 23 -0.84 -18.25 -40.82
CA CYS A 23 0.13 -17.68 -39.93
C CYS A 23 -0.31 -17.99 -38.48
N PRO A 24 0.48 -18.74 -37.67
CA PRO A 24 0.12 -18.92 -36.29
C PRO A 24 0.12 -17.54 -35.63
N THR A 25 -1.04 -17.04 -35.26
CA THR A 25 -1.16 -15.86 -34.39
C THR A 25 -0.51 -16.29 -33.07
N ILE A 26 0.76 -15.93 -32.88
CA ILE A 26 1.41 -15.99 -31.58
C ILE A 26 0.63 -14.99 -30.73
N VAL A 27 -0.34 -15.49 -29.95
CA VAL A 27 -0.87 -14.77 -28.81
C VAL A 27 0.30 -14.66 -27.84
N ALA A 28 1.04 -13.57 -27.96
CA ALA A 28 1.97 -13.17 -26.92
C ALA A 28 1.10 -13.01 -25.66
N LEU A 29 1.18 -14.00 -24.77
CA LEU A 29 0.72 -13.82 -23.39
C LEU A 29 1.49 -12.60 -22.90
N SER A 30 0.82 -11.46 -22.88
CA SER A 30 1.27 -10.28 -22.15
C SER A 30 1.54 -10.77 -20.75
N GLN A 31 2.80 -11.02 -20.41
CA GLN A 31 3.21 -11.13 -19.02
C GLN A 31 2.74 -9.81 -18.40
N GLY A 32 1.67 -9.89 -17.60
CA GLY A 32 1.07 -8.72 -16.98
C GLY A 32 2.18 -7.86 -16.38
N ALA A 33 2.18 -6.57 -16.66
CA ALA A 33 3.17 -5.66 -16.08
C ALA A 33 3.25 -5.95 -14.58
N PRO A 34 4.48 -6.11 -14.03
CA PRO A 34 4.64 -6.49 -12.64
C PRO A 34 3.83 -5.54 -11.76
N THR A 35 2.94 -6.13 -10.95
CA THR A 35 2.02 -5.38 -10.09
C THR A 35 2.81 -4.48 -9.14
N PRO A 36 2.39 -3.23 -8.94
CA PRO A 36 2.98 -2.36 -7.93
C PRO A 36 2.98 -3.05 -6.56
N ALA A 37 4.03 -2.87 -5.77
CA ALA A 37 4.13 -3.42 -4.43
C ALA A 37 4.43 -2.32 -3.42
N PHE A 38 3.97 -2.48 -2.18
CA PHE A 38 4.34 -1.59 -1.09
C PHE A 38 5.86 -1.68 -0.89
N HIS A 39 6.55 -0.54 -0.83
CA HIS A 39 8.00 -0.51 -0.79
C HIS A 39 8.53 -0.11 0.59
N HIS A 40 8.12 1.04 1.11
CA HIS A 40 8.58 1.50 2.41
C HIS A 40 7.62 2.50 3.08
N VAL A 41 7.85 2.68 4.38
CA VAL A 41 7.39 3.84 5.14
C VAL A 41 8.63 4.72 5.42
N HIS A 42 8.55 6.01 5.15
CA HIS A 42 9.61 6.96 5.45
C HIS A 42 9.30 7.73 6.73
N LEU A 43 10.24 7.70 7.67
CA LEU A 43 10.11 8.27 8.99
C LEU A 43 11.07 9.45 9.16
N ASN A 44 10.58 10.57 9.67
CA ASN A 44 11.42 11.63 10.20
C ASN A 44 11.79 11.31 11.65
N SER A 45 13.07 11.39 11.99
CA SER A 45 13.57 11.07 13.33
C SER A 45 14.65 12.03 13.78
N LEU A 46 14.60 12.44 15.05
CA LEU A 46 15.67 13.19 15.70
C LEU A 46 16.93 12.35 15.88
N ASP A 47 16.75 11.03 16.08
CA ASP A 47 17.85 10.06 16.20
C ASP A 47 17.53 8.78 15.40
N PRO A 48 17.82 8.75 14.10
CA PRO A 48 17.62 7.57 13.25
C PRO A 48 18.27 6.30 13.79
N ALA A 49 19.43 6.40 14.45
CA ALA A 49 20.12 5.23 14.97
C ALA A 49 19.37 4.61 16.16
N ALA A 50 18.86 5.44 17.07
CA ALA A 50 18.01 4.99 18.17
C ALA A 50 16.66 4.47 17.66
N ALA A 51 16.06 5.12 16.65
CA ALA A 51 14.83 4.65 16.02
C ALA A 51 14.99 3.27 15.38
N MET A 52 16.04 3.05 14.60
CA MET A 52 16.35 1.73 14.02
C MET A 52 16.58 0.67 15.11
N ALA A 53 17.28 1.03 16.20
CA ALA A 53 17.50 0.11 17.32
C ALA A 53 16.18 -0.29 18.00
N PHE A 54 15.24 0.65 18.15
CA PHE A 54 13.91 0.36 18.68
C PHE A 54 13.19 -0.69 17.81
N TYR A 55 13.06 -0.46 16.50
CA TYR A 55 12.32 -1.38 15.62
C TYR A 55 12.98 -2.76 15.55
N THR A 56 14.30 -2.83 15.44
CA THR A 56 15.03 -4.12 15.36
C THR A 56 15.04 -4.89 16.67
N LYS A 57 14.93 -4.21 17.81
CA LYS A 57 14.80 -4.86 19.13
C LYS A 57 13.36 -5.32 19.39
N THR A 58 12.38 -4.57 18.89
CA THR A 58 10.96 -4.81 19.16
C THR A 58 10.39 -5.91 18.28
N PHE A 59 10.75 -5.94 17.00
CA PHE A 59 10.18 -6.87 16.01
C PHE A 59 11.22 -7.85 15.48
N ASP A 60 11.12 -9.13 15.85
CA ASP A 60 12.07 -10.19 15.51
C ASP A 60 12.20 -10.41 13.97
N VAL A 61 11.20 -9.98 13.21
CA VAL A 61 11.16 -10.07 11.73
C VAL A 61 11.87 -8.90 11.05
N THR A 62 12.52 -8.04 11.81
CA THR A 62 13.21 -6.86 11.28
C THR A 62 14.72 -6.95 11.47
N LYS A 63 15.45 -6.34 10.56
CA LYS A 63 16.90 -6.22 10.63
C LYS A 63 17.38 -4.87 10.11
N LYS A 64 18.45 -4.36 10.71
CA LYS A 64 19.14 -3.17 10.21
C LYS A 64 19.75 -3.47 8.83
N THR A 65 19.60 -2.56 7.90
CA THR A 65 20.14 -2.66 6.54
C THR A 65 20.51 -1.29 6.00
N ASN A 66 21.01 -1.25 4.77
CA ASN A 66 21.22 -0.04 3.99
C ASN A 66 20.54 -0.23 2.63
N LEU A 67 19.68 0.70 2.26
CA LEU A 67 18.98 0.69 0.99
C LEU A 67 19.38 1.92 0.18
N ALA A 68 20.04 1.72 -0.95
CA ALA A 68 20.51 2.81 -1.81
C ALA A 68 21.32 3.90 -1.07
N GLY A 69 22.12 3.52 -0.08
CA GLY A 69 22.91 4.45 0.74
C GLY A 69 22.12 5.15 1.84
N LEU A 70 20.85 4.78 2.05
CA LEU A 70 20.01 5.24 3.15
C LEU A 70 19.99 4.21 4.27
N ASP A 71 20.09 4.68 5.52
CA ASP A 71 19.89 3.82 6.68
C ASP A 71 18.45 3.34 6.73
N ALA A 72 18.28 2.02 6.93
CA ALA A 72 16.98 1.36 6.85
C ALA A 72 16.83 0.23 7.87
N VAL A 73 15.59 -0.08 8.18
CA VAL A 73 15.17 -1.35 8.78
C VAL A 73 14.39 -2.12 7.74
N GLN A 74 14.84 -3.31 7.40
CA GLN A 74 14.10 -4.24 6.54
C GLN A 74 13.17 -5.08 7.40
N SER A 75 11.89 -5.09 7.07
CA SER A 75 10.93 -6.14 7.43
C SER A 75 10.75 -7.03 6.21
N ASP A 76 10.31 -8.27 6.37
CA ASP A 76 10.30 -9.27 5.27
C ASP A 76 9.79 -8.74 3.93
N ASN A 77 8.75 -7.91 3.96
CA ASN A 77 8.00 -7.45 2.79
C ASN A 77 8.15 -5.95 2.49
N MET A 78 8.90 -5.19 3.30
CA MET A 78 9.04 -3.74 3.13
C MET A 78 10.22 -3.17 3.91
N TYR A 79 10.44 -1.86 3.82
CA TYR A 79 11.46 -1.13 4.56
C TYR A 79 10.86 -0.01 5.41
N LEU A 80 11.50 0.31 6.54
CA LEU A 80 11.42 1.62 7.18
C LEU A 80 12.67 2.40 6.79
N LEU A 81 12.51 3.57 6.20
CA LEU A 81 13.59 4.52 5.94
C LEU A 81 13.55 5.65 6.95
N PHE A 82 14.72 6.23 7.27
CA PHE A 82 14.82 7.24 8.30
C PHE A 82 15.55 8.47 7.79
N HIS A 83 14.88 9.61 7.89
CA HIS A 83 15.49 10.92 7.64
C HIS A 83 15.84 11.60 8.96
N LYS A 84 17.08 12.12 9.07
CA LYS A 84 17.50 12.91 10.22
C LYS A 84 16.82 14.26 10.22
N ALA A 85 15.85 14.43 11.11
CA ALA A 85 15.18 15.71 11.31
C ALA A 85 16.02 16.64 12.20
N SER A 86 16.00 17.92 11.93
CA SER A 86 16.65 18.96 12.75
C SER A 86 15.76 19.44 13.92
N THR A 87 14.47 19.26 13.81
CA THR A 87 13.45 19.58 14.81
C THR A 87 12.52 18.41 15.01
N ALA A 88 11.82 18.36 16.15
CA ALA A 88 10.83 17.29 16.38
C ALA A 88 9.79 17.27 15.27
N PRO A 89 9.56 16.09 14.65
CA PRO A 89 8.56 15.97 13.60
C PRO A 89 7.15 16.18 14.16
N LEU A 90 6.23 16.58 13.29
CA LEU A 90 4.82 16.69 13.65
C LEU A 90 4.24 15.29 13.91
N ILE A 91 3.26 15.20 14.79
CA ILE A 91 2.63 13.94 15.19
C ILE A 91 1.19 13.93 14.65
N ALA A 92 0.80 12.84 13.99
CA ALA A 92 -0.60 12.59 13.66
C ALA A 92 -1.49 12.79 14.92
N PRO A 93 -2.76 13.18 14.78
CA PRO A 93 -3.66 12.78 13.71
C PRO A 93 -4.21 13.94 12.83
N ASP A 94 -3.50 14.98 12.60
CA ASP A 94 -3.90 16.06 11.68
C ASP A 94 -3.46 15.80 10.24
N SER A 95 -2.69 14.73 9.99
CA SER A 95 -2.33 14.24 8.65
C SER A 95 -3.04 12.93 8.31
N ALA A 96 -2.99 12.56 7.02
CA ALA A 96 -3.67 11.36 6.55
C ALA A 96 -3.07 10.06 7.07
N ILE A 97 -1.78 9.99 7.45
CA ILE A 97 -1.19 8.76 7.99
C ILE A 97 -1.29 8.80 9.52
N TRP A 98 -2.12 7.90 10.06
CA TRP A 98 -2.32 7.82 11.50
C TRP A 98 -1.27 6.95 12.18
N HIS A 99 -1.15 5.68 11.77
CA HIS A 99 -0.18 4.74 12.32
C HIS A 99 0.08 3.59 11.35
N PHE A 100 1.01 2.73 11.73
CA PHE A 100 1.36 1.52 10.98
C PHE A 100 1.65 0.38 11.95
N GLY A 101 1.70 -0.87 11.44
CA GLY A 101 1.88 -1.97 12.37
C GLY A 101 2.23 -3.32 11.79
N TRP A 102 2.57 -4.19 12.73
CA TRP A 102 2.93 -5.59 12.51
C TRP A 102 1.85 -6.53 13.04
N GLY A 103 1.74 -7.67 12.40
CA GLY A 103 0.95 -8.78 12.89
C GLY A 103 1.63 -9.49 14.04
N SER A 104 0.81 -10.12 14.88
CA SER A 104 1.24 -11.04 15.94
C SER A 104 0.46 -12.34 15.83
N THR A 105 1.16 -13.46 15.82
CA THR A 105 0.57 -14.79 15.81
C THR A 105 0.20 -15.28 17.22
N ASP A 106 0.70 -14.59 18.24
CA ASP A 106 0.34 -14.78 19.66
C ASP A 106 0.38 -13.42 20.35
N MET A 107 -0.74 -12.71 20.28
CA MET A 107 -0.83 -11.32 20.73
C MET A 107 -0.61 -11.19 22.24
N GLU A 108 -1.06 -12.17 23.05
CA GLU A 108 -0.89 -12.11 24.50
C GLU A 108 0.57 -12.32 24.92
N ALA A 109 1.26 -13.27 24.28
CA ALA A 109 2.68 -13.51 24.53
C ALA A 109 3.55 -12.34 24.08
N ASP A 110 3.28 -11.81 22.87
CA ASP A 110 4.04 -10.68 22.33
C ASP A 110 3.81 -9.40 23.18
N TYR A 111 2.59 -9.12 23.58
CA TYR A 111 2.29 -7.98 24.45
C TYR A 111 3.04 -8.06 25.78
N LYS A 112 3.02 -9.24 26.45
CA LYS A 112 3.78 -9.48 27.71
C LYS A 112 5.29 -9.33 27.47
N LYS A 113 5.83 -9.88 26.38
CA LYS A 113 7.23 -9.75 25.99
C LYS A 113 7.65 -8.29 25.85
N HIS A 114 6.85 -7.47 25.16
CA HIS A 114 7.13 -6.06 24.96
C HIS A 114 7.05 -5.25 26.26
N LEU A 115 6.08 -5.52 27.12
CA LEU A 115 6.01 -4.91 28.45
C LEU A 115 7.26 -5.24 29.27
N ALA A 116 7.68 -6.51 29.31
CA ALA A 116 8.88 -6.94 30.02
C ALA A 116 10.17 -6.31 29.46
N ALA A 117 10.20 -6.00 28.15
CA ALA A 117 11.29 -5.30 27.50
C ALA A 117 11.27 -3.77 27.70
N GLY A 118 10.30 -3.24 28.47
CA GLY A 118 10.17 -1.82 28.78
C GLY A 118 9.50 -0.99 27.67
N VAL A 119 8.82 -1.62 26.70
CA VAL A 119 8.06 -0.89 25.69
C VAL A 119 6.85 -0.22 26.33
N SER A 120 6.71 1.08 26.13
CA SER A 120 5.56 1.86 26.59
C SER A 120 4.41 1.75 25.59
N PHE A 121 3.20 1.58 26.09
CA PHE A 121 1.99 1.54 25.28
C PHE A 121 1.20 2.83 25.42
N HIS A 122 0.68 3.34 24.29
CA HIS A 122 -0.33 4.38 24.25
C HIS A 122 -1.70 3.80 24.57
N THR A 123 -2.04 2.68 23.94
CA THR A 123 -3.25 1.93 24.16
C THR A 123 -2.88 0.50 24.57
N PRO A 124 -3.31 0.03 25.77
CA PRO A 124 -3.03 -1.30 26.21
C PRO A 124 -3.74 -2.33 25.31
N MET A 125 -3.37 -3.62 25.47
CA MET A 125 -4.01 -4.69 24.71
C MET A 125 -5.53 -4.64 24.89
N THR A 126 -6.21 -4.48 23.78
CA THR A 126 -7.67 -4.30 23.71
C THR A 126 -8.25 -5.30 22.74
N ARG A 127 -9.46 -5.82 23.05
CA ARG A 127 -10.21 -6.73 22.19
C ARG A 127 -11.33 -6.00 21.47
N LEU A 128 -11.34 -6.10 20.13
CA LEU A 128 -12.46 -5.63 19.31
C LEU A 128 -13.64 -6.60 19.36
N GLY A 129 -14.83 -6.14 19.01
CA GLY A 129 -16.01 -6.98 18.88
C GLY A 129 -15.87 -8.14 17.89
N SER A 130 -14.97 -8.03 16.91
CA SER A 130 -14.58 -9.11 16.00
C SER A 130 -13.75 -10.22 16.65
N GLY A 131 -13.28 -10.03 17.88
CA GLY A 131 -12.34 -10.90 18.56
C GLY A 131 -10.87 -10.56 18.33
N THR A 132 -10.54 -9.67 17.40
CA THR A 132 -9.17 -9.19 17.14
C THR A 132 -8.61 -8.49 18.36
N LEU A 133 -7.40 -8.84 18.78
CA LEU A 133 -6.64 -8.13 19.80
C LEU A 133 -5.70 -7.13 19.10
N PHE A 134 -5.55 -5.95 19.68
CA PHE A 134 -4.58 -4.95 19.24
C PHE A 134 -4.00 -4.19 20.43
N ALA A 135 -2.87 -3.52 20.21
CA ALA A 135 -2.26 -2.58 21.14
C ALA A 135 -1.43 -1.56 20.38
N TYR A 136 -1.38 -0.32 20.88
CA TYR A 136 -0.53 0.73 20.29
C TYR A 136 0.68 1.01 21.17
N MET A 137 1.86 0.81 20.63
CA MET A 137 3.13 1.19 21.23
C MET A 137 3.46 2.65 20.97
N LYS A 138 4.11 3.30 21.92
CA LYS A 138 4.77 4.59 21.72
C LYS A 138 6.13 4.33 21.07
N GLY A 139 6.21 4.56 19.77
CA GLY A 139 7.45 4.45 19.00
C GLY A 139 8.32 5.69 19.09
N PRO A 140 9.50 5.67 18.47
CA PRO A 140 10.42 6.81 18.41
C PRO A 140 9.75 8.05 17.80
N ASP A 141 10.16 9.22 18.26
CA ASP A 141 9.71 10.53 17.78
C ASP A 141 8.18 10.72 17.83
N GLY A 142 7.47 9.92 18.62
CA GLY A 142 6.02 9.98 18.74
C GLY A 142 5.26 9.14 17.71
N ALA A 143 5.94 8.29 16.94
CA ALA A 143 5.28 7.33 16.06
C ALA A 143 4.33 6.43 16.86
N LEU A 144 3.13 6.23 16.34
CA LEU A 144 2.21 5.24 16.87
C LEU A 144 2.40 3.93 16.10
N VAL A 145 2.68 2.85 16.83
CA VAL A 145 3.00 1.55 16.22
C VAL A 145 2.03 0.50 16.75
N GLU A 146 1.29 -0.13 15.86
CA GLU A 146 0.32 -1.15 16.23
C GLU A 146 0.94 -2.55 16.18
N ILE A 147 0.54 -3.39 17.14
CA ILE A 147 0.57 -4.85 17.02
C ILE A 147 -0.87 -5.36 17.10
N ASN A 148 -1.23 -6.32 16.25
CA ASN A 148 -2.55 -6.94 16.30
C ASN A 148 -2.53 -8.43 15.95
N SER A 149 -3.58 -9.14 16.37
CA SER A 149 -3.75 -10.56 16.04
C SER A 149 -3.75 -10.78 14.54
N SER A 150 -2.86 -11.63 14.05
CA SER A 150 -2.67 -11.94 12.64
C SER A 150 -2.20 -13.37 12.43
N GLN A 151 -2.24 -13.85 11.18
CA GLN A 151 -1.64 -15.13 10.78
C GLN A 151 -0.14 -15.01 10.48
N THR A 152 0.42 -13.81 10.53
CA THR A 152 1.83 -13.52 10.24
C THR A 152 2.39 -12.49 11.21
N ARG A 153 3.71 -12.48 11.38
CA ARG A 153 4.45 -11.46 12.13
C ARG A 153 5.00 -10.34 11.25
N ALA A 154 4.72 -10.35 9.95
CA ALA A 154 5.17 -9.34 9.00
C ALA A 154 4.56 -7.95 9.29
N PHE A 155 5.10 -6.93 8.66
CA PHE A 155 4.45 -5.62 8.52
C PHE A 155 3.17 -5.79 7.69
N ILE A 156 2.01 -5.45 8.24
CA ILE A 156 0.74 -5.82 7.63
C ILE A 156 -0.15 -4.65 7.23
N HIS A 157 0.05 -3.46 7.81
CA HIS A 157 -0.84 -2.35 7.51
C HIS A 157 -0.27 -0.96 7.77
N VAL A 158 -0.90 0.00 7.09
CA VAL A 158 -0.90 1.42 7.42
C VAL A 158 -2.34 1.86 7.57
N HIS A 159 -2.66 2.56 8.67
CA HIS A 159 -3.96 3.18 8.88
C HIS A 159 -3.95 4.62 8.39
N LEU A 160 -4.97 4.95 7.61
CA LEU A 160 -5.13 6.27 7.01
C LEU A 160 -6.42 6.92 7.50
N TYR A 161 -6.39 8.25 7.65
CA TYR A 161 -7.57 9.08 7.76
C TYR A 161 -7.94 9.66 6.40
N SER A 162 -9.24 9.83 6.16
CA SER A 162 -9.74 10.45 4.96
C SER A 162 -11.06 11.18 5.22
N ASP A 163 -11.27 12.29 4.53
CA ASP A 163 -12.58 12.95 4.47
C ASP A 163 -13.55 12.16 3.58
N ALA A 164 -13.02 11.28 2.72
CA ALA A 164 -13.77 10.48 1.77
C ALA A 164 -13.25 9.04 1.68
N PRO A 165 -13.31 8.22 2.76
CA PRO A 165 -12.62 6.93 2.85
C PRO A 165 -12.88 5.99 1.68
N LEU A 166 -14.13 5.90 1.24
CA LEU A 166 -14.51 4.98 0.16
C LEU A 166 -13.95 5.43 -1.20
N CYS A 167 -13.97 6.74 -1.46
CA CYS A 167 -13.41 7.28 -2.70
C CYS A 167 -11.89 7.34 -2.68
N ALA A 168 -11.28 7.53 -1.52
CA ALA A 168 -9.83 7.35 -1.35
C ALA A 168 -9.41 5.93 -1.73
N ALA A 169 -10.15 4.90 -1.29
CA ALA A 169 -9.89 3.52 -1.69
C ALA A 169 -10.01 3.30 -3.21
N GLU A 170 -11.04 3.87 -3.85
CA GLU A 170 -11.19 3.82 -5.31
C GLU A 170 -10.01 4.52 -6.03
N TRP A 171 -9.53 5.63 -5.47
CA TRP A 171 -8.35 6.32 -5.98
C TRP A 171 -7.10 5.44 -5.92
N TYR A 172 -6.83 4.79 -4.78
CA TYR A 172 -5.69 3.85 -4.63
C TYR A 172 -5.79 2.68 -5.63
N GLN A 173 -6.98 2.15 -5.84
CA GLN A 173 -7.21 1.09 -6.84
C GLN A 173 -6.91 1.58 -8.26
N LYS A 174 -7.48 2.72 -8.64
CA LYS A 174 -7.37 3.28 -9.99
C LYS A 174 -5.94 3.71 -10.32
N HIS A 175 -5.27 4.37 -9.38
CA HIS A 175 -4.01 5.05 -9.67
C HIS A 175 -2.77 4.25 -9.26
N LEU A 176 -2.85 3.46 -8.20
CA LEU A 176 -1.71 2.69 -7.68
C LEU A 176 -1.86 1.17 -7.86
N GLY A 177 -2.96 0.71 -8.47
CA GLY A 177 -3.18 -0.72 -8.67
C GLY A 177 -3.47 -1.49 -7.37
N ALA A 178 -3.94 -0.81 -6.34
CA ALA A 178 -4.35 -1.46 -5.11
C ALA A 178 -5.56 -2.38 -5.34
N VAL A 179 -5.65 -3.46 -4.58
CA VAL A 179 -6.75 -4.42 -4.65
C VAL A 179 -7.72 -4.15 -3.50
N SER A 180 -9.01 -3.96 -3.81
CA SER A 180 -10.04 -3.82 -2.77
C SER A 180 -10.18 -5.10 -1.95
N ARG A 181 -10.37 -4.95 -0.66
CA ARG A 181 -10.82 -6.04 0.22
C ARG A 181 -12.33 -5.99 0.50
N ALA A 182 -13.03 -5.00 -0.04
CA ALA A 182 -14.50 -4.96 0.02
C ALA A 182 -15.10 -6.02 -0.90
N THR A 183 -16.15 -6.69 -0.41
CA THR A 183 -16.85 -7.75 -1.16
C THR A 183 -17.92 -7.20 -2.10
N ALA A 184 -18.27 -5.93 -1.99
CA ALA A 184 -19.27 -5.25 -2.80
C ALA A 184 -18.80 -3.87 -3.26
N PRO A 185 -19.30 -3.36 -4.41
CA PRO A 185 -19.04 -2.00 -4.83
C PRO A 185 -19.56 -0.98 -3.79
N ARG A 186 -18.97 0.21 -3.82
CA ARG A 186 -19.42 1.33 -3.01
C ARG A 186 -20.85 1.75 -3.39
N THR A 187 -21.70 1.98 -2.39
CA THR A 187 -23.10 2.42 -2.57
C THR A 187 -23.41 3.75 -1.88
N GLY A 188 -22.43 4.40 -1.23
CA GLY A 188 -22.62 5.63 -0.48
C GLY A 188 -21.91 6.84 -1.09
N PRO A 189 -22.11 8.03 -0.49
CA PRO A 189 -21.39 9.24 -0.88
C PRO A 189 -19.89 9.10 -0.61
N CYS A 190 -19.09 9.91 -1.32
CA CYS A 190 -17.64 9.95 -1.10
C CYS A 190 -17.29 10.58 0.23
N GLU A 191 -17.83 11.77 0.46
CA GLU A 191 -17.54 12.56 1.64
C GLU A 191 -18.31 12.05 2.85
N VAL A 192 -17.65 12.03 3.98
CA VAL A 192 -18.22 11.64 5.27
C VAL A 192 -18.15 12.87 6.17
N PRO A 193 -19.30 13.39 6.64
CA PRO A 193 -19.30 14.46 7.62
C PRO A 193 -18.46 14.09 8.84
N PHE A 194 -17.68 15.05 9.31
CA PHE A 194 -16.92 14.87 10.54
C PHE A 194 -17.89 14.58 11.70
N ALA A 195 -17.62 13.50 12.41
CA ALA A 195 -18.26 13.19 13.69
C ALA A 195 -17.17 13.03 14.74
N ALA A 196 -17.33 13.73 15.86
CA ALA A 196 -16.41 13.59 16.98
C ALA A 196 -16.38 12.13 17.45
N PRO A 197 -15.19 11.59 17.80
CA PRO A 197 -15.10 10.25 18.34
C PRO A 197 -15.93 10.10 19.61
N SER A 198 -16.84 9.12 19.62
CA SER A 198 -17.53 8.68 20.84
C SER A 198 -16.73 7.66 21.65
N GLU A 199 -15.67 7.10 21.03
CA GLU A 199 -14.86 6.03 21.57
C GLU A 199 -13.37 6.44 21.66
N PRO A 200 -12.57 5.81 22.52
CA PRO A 200 -11.13 6.03 22.55
C PRO A 200 -10.47 5.82 21.20
N LEU A 201 -9.30 6.43 21.00
CA LEU A 201 -8.45 6.18 19.82
C LEU A 201 -8.26 4.67 19.61
N GLY A 202 -8.49 4.20 18.39
CA GLY A 202 -8.31 2.79 18.01
C GLY A 202 -9.57 2.07 17.63
N VAL A 203 -10.75 2.63 17.89
CA VAL A 203 -12.00 2.00 17.46
C VAL A 203 -12.28 2.31 15.99
N ILE A 204 -12.56 1.25 15.23
CA ILE A 204 -12.95 1.34 13.82
C ILE A 204 -14.24 2.13 13.70
N ARG A 205 -14.23 3.14 12.82
CA ARG A 205 -15.41 3.95 12.51
C ARG A 205 -15.87 3.68 11.11
N SER A 206 -17.17 3.61 10.96
CA SER A 206 -17.80 3.54 9.64
C SER A 206 -17.98 4.95 9.04
N PRO A 207 -17.86 5.06 7.71
CA PRO A 207 -17.51 3.99 6.78
C PRO A 207 -15.98 3.77 6.75
N ALA A 208 -15.53 2.56 7.08
CA ALA A 208 -14.14 2.16 6.93
C ALA A 208 -14.00 1.24 5.73
N THR A 209 -12.85 1.29 5.08
CA THR A 209 -12.55 0.40 3.95
C THR A 209 -11.07 0.03 3.95
N THR A 210 -10.75 -1.03 3.22
CA THR A 210 -9.37 -1.52 3.11
C THR A 210 -9.05 -1.83 1.67
N VAL A 211 -7.91 -1.34 1.22
CA VAL A 211 -7.26 -1.78 -0.02
C VAL A 211 -5.90 -2.36 0.29
N LYS A 212 -5.37 -3.19 -0.60
CA LYS A 212 -4.09 -3.86 -0.44
C LYS A 212 -3.14 -3.48 -1.57
N ILE A 213 -1.91 -3.10 -1.23
CA ILE A 213 -0.81 -2.92 -2.18
C ILE A 213 0.26 -3.96 -1.85
N GLY A 214 0.50 -4.91 -2.76
CA GLY A 214 1.32 -6.08 -2.42
C GLY A 214 0.73 -6.82 -1.22
N GLU A 215 1.51 -6.99 -0.15
CA GLU A 215 1.07 -7.67 1.07
C GLU A 215 0.59 -6.71 2.18
N VAL A 216 0.65 -5.40 1.96
CA VAL A 216 0.31 -4.38 2.97
C VAL A 216 -1.10 -3.83 2.78
N ASN A 217 -1.88 -3.81 3.84
CA ASN A 217 -3.20 -3.21 3.85
C ASN A 217 -3.10 -1.70 4.11
N LEU A 218 -3.79 -0.90 3.31
CA LEU A 218 -4.13 0.47 3.63
C LEU A 218 -5.56 0.46 4.17
N ILE A 219 -5.70 0.70 5.47
CA ILE A 219 -6.99 0.71 6.17
C ILE A 219 -7.39 2.15 6.36
N ILE A 220 -8.51 2.56 5.75
CA ILE A 220 -8.89 3.95 5.59
C ILE A 220 -10.13 4.23 6.44
N TYR A 221 -10.01 5.18 7.37
CA TYR A 221 -11.07 5.60 8.29
C TYR A 221 -11.49 7.04 8.03
N PRO A 222 -12.70 7.42 8.45
CA PRO A 222 -13.07 8.82 8.55
C PRO A 222 -12.13 9.58 9.48
N ARG A 223 -11.82 10.82 9.13
CA ARG A 223 -11.08 11.76 9.95
C ARG A 223 -11.62 11.81 11.38
N GLN A 224 -10.72 11.86 12.37
CA GLN A 224 -11.08 11.82 13.79
C GLN A 224 -10.89 13.15 14.54
N ARG A 225 -10.40 14.19 13.85
CA ARG A 225 -10.28 15.55 14.41
C ARG A 225 -11.00 16.57 13.55
N PRO A 226 -11.48 17.68 14.12
CA PRO A 226 -11.98 18.81 13.34
C PRO A 226 -10.84 19.45 12.54
N GLY A 227 -11.19 20.16 11.48
CA GLY A 227 -10.23 20.79 10.57
C GLY A 227 -9.81 19.89 9.41
N PRO A 228 -9.22 20.45 8.34
CA PRO A 228 -8.77 19.70 7.19
C PRO A 228 -7.56 18.84 7.55
N LEU A 229 -7.41 17.72 6.83
CA LEU A 229 -6.16 16.96 6.86
C LEU A 229 -5.07 17.74 6.12
N VAL A 230 -3.88 17.79 6.72
CA VAL A 230 -2.72 18.50 6.18
C VAL A 230 -1.75 17.51 5.51
N SER A 231 -0.78 18.04 4.75
CA SER A 231 0.26 17.22 4.14
C SER A 231 0.97 16.34 5.17
N THR A 232 1.25 15.10 4.81
CA THR A 232 2.04 14.19 5.65
C THR A 232 3.52 14.58 5.74
N ARG A 233 4.00 15.45 4.82
CA ARG A 233 5.41 15.91 4.82
C ARG A 233 5.73 16.66 6.12
N GLY A 234 6.85 16.28 6.74
CA GLY A 234 7.29 16.83 8.02
C GLY A 234 6.68 16.18 9.26
N HIS A 235 5.71 15.26 9.11
CA HIS A 235 5.23 14.41 10.19
C HIS A 235 6.22 13.28 10.49
N VAL A 236 6.04 12.62 11.63
CA VAL A 236 6.86 11.46 11.99
C VAL A 236 6.78 10.37 10.92
N VAL A 237 5.61 10.13 10.34
CA VAL A 237 5.45 9.38 9.10
C VAL A 237 5.31 10.36 7.96
N ASP A 238 6.40 10.59 7.23
CA ASP A 238 6.46 11.60 6.18
C ASP A 238 5.71 11.15 4.93
N HIS A 239 5.93 9.92 4.49
CA HIS A 239 5.27 9.34 3.32
C HIS A 239 5.32 7.82 3.31
N ILE A 240 4.50 7.25 2.44
CA ILE A 240 4.59 5.83 2.05
C ILE A 240 5.13 5.73 0.63
N ALA A 241 5.66 4.58 0.26
CA ALA A 241 6.18 4.36 -1.09
C ALA A 241 5.66 3.09 -1.74
N VAL A 242 5.54 3.14 -3.05
CA VAL A 242 5.11 2.04 -3.91
C VAL A 242 6.14 1.81 -5.00
N SER A 243 6.56 0.55 -5.19
CA SER A 243 7.54 0.20 -6.20
C SER A 243 6.92 -0.02 -7.58
N TYR A 244 7.60 0.46 -8.61
CA TYR A 244 7.25 0.31 -10.02
C TYR A 244 8.42 -0.21 -10.84
N PRO A 245 8.17 -1.01 -11.88
CA PRO A 245 9.23 -1.40 -12.82
C PRO A 245 9.79 -0.22 -13.61
N ASP A 246 8.93 0.76 -13.92
CA ASP A 246 9.25 1.98 -14.66
C ASP A 246 8.55 3.16 -14.00
N VAL A 247 9.31 3.92 -13.21
CA VAL A 247 8.82 5.10 -12.48
C VAL A 247 8.47 6.24 -13.43
N ALA A 248 9.24 6.42 -14.51
CA ALA A 248 8.98 7.50 -15.46
C ALA A 248 7.64 7.29 -16.17
N ALA A 249 7.38 6.07 -16.65
CA ALA A 249 6.11 5.73 -17.25
C ALA A 249 4.95 5.82 -16.26
N ALA A 250 5.14 5.39 -15.00
CA ALA A 250 4.14 5.49 -13.95
C ALA A 250 3.81 6.96 -13.64
N LEU A 251 4.84 7.81 -13.45
CA LEU A 251 4.67 9.24 -13.19
C LEU A 251 3.91 9.94 -14.31
N GLU A 252 4.27 9.67 -15.56
CA GLU A 252 3.61 10.28 -16.71
C GLU A 252 2.14 9.86 -16.84
N ARG A 253 1.83 8.59 -16.59
CA ARG A 253 0.45 8.07 -16.54
C ARG A 253 -0.37 8.77 -15.44
N LEU A 254 0.20 8.93 -14.25
CA LEU A 254 -0.45 9.58 -13.11
C LEU A 254 -0.67 11.07 -13.38
N ARG A 255 0.32 11.77 -13.95
CA ARG A 255 0.21 13.17 -14.38
C ARG A 255 -0.92 13.36 -15.41
N LYS A 256 -0.99 12.52 -16.43
CA LYS A 256 -2.08 12.55 -17.43
C LYS A 256 -3.46 12.28 -16.82
N SER A 257 -3.51 11.55 -15.71
CA SER A 257 -4.74 11.30 -14.96
C SER A 257 -5.10 12.41 -13.96
N GLY A 258 -4.36 13.53 -13.97
CA GLY A 258 -4.60 14.69 -13.10
C GLY A 258 -4.05 14.55 -11.68
N VAL A 259 -3.21 13.53 -11.40
CA VAL A 259 -2.56 13.38 -10.10
C VAL A 259 -1.48 14.44 -9.96
N LYS A 260 -1.49 15.16 -8.82
CA LYS A 260 -0.51 16.21 -8.53
C LYS A 260 0.85 15.59 -8.26
N VAL A 261 1.87 16.10 -8.96
CA VAL A 261 3.28 15.76 -8.75
C VAL A 261 3.86 16.70 -7.70
N LEU A 262 4.46 16.14 -6.64
CA LEU A 262 5.14 16.87 -5.58
C LEU A 262 6.63 17.00 -5.86
N GLU A 263 7.24 15.92 -6.36
CA GLU A 263 8.65 15.89 -6.77
C GLU A 263 8.80 15.17 -8.10
N GLU A 264 9.51 15.79 -9.02
CA GLU A 264 9.80 15.24 -10.34
C GLU A 264 10.77 14.06 -10.26
N LEU A 265 10.95 13.38 -11.38
CA LEU A 265 11.83 12.22 -11.47
C LEU A 265 13.24 12.56 -10.99
N HIS A 266 13.72 11.80 -10.03
CA HIS A 266 15.04 11.95 -9.43
C HIS A 266 15.65 10.57 -9.11
N ARG A 267 16.87 10.56 -8.59
CA ARG A 267 17.54 9.33 -8.17
C ARG A 267 17.09 8.95 -6.75
N PHE A 268 16.74 7.70 -6.55
CA PHE A 268 16.44 7.17 -5.22
C PHE A 268 17.74 7.00 -4.41
N GLY A 269 17.91 7.79 -3.37
CA GLY A 269 19.10 7.77 -2.53
C GLY A 269 20.40 7.93 -3.36
N LYS A 270 21.36 7.06 -3.11
CA LYS A 270 22.63 6.96 -3.85
C LYS A 270 22.62 5.82 -4.88
N GLY A 271 21.49 5.09 -5.00
CA GLY A 271 21.31 3.97 -5.93
C GLY A 271 21.18 4.39 -7.39
N LYS A 272 20.86 3.41 -8.23
CA LYS A 272 20.55 3.63 -9.66
C LYS A 272 19.05 3.78 -9.92
N ALA A 273 18.22 3.28 -9.00
CA ALA A 273 16.77 3.37 -9.12
C ALA A 273 16.31 4.83 -9.16
N GLN A 274 15.20 5.03 -9.86
CA GLN A 274 14.53 6.33 -9.94
C GLN A 274 13.44 6.42 -8.89
N ALA A 275 13.13 7.64 -8.48
CA ALA A 275 12.00 7.95 -7.64
C ALA A 275 11.28 9.21 -8.13
N ALA A 276 10.05 9.40 -7.69
CA ALA A 276 9.26 10.61 -7.88
C ALA A 276 8.23 10.68 -6.76
N MET A 277 7.69 11.85 -6.44
CA MET A 277 6.67 11.97 -5.40
C MET A 277 5.39 12.57 -5.95
N ILE A 278 4.27 11.99 -5.56
CA ILE A 278 2.92 12.44 -5.91
C ILE A 278 2.10 12.72 -4.67
N GLU A 279 1.01 13.46 -4.83
CA GLU A 279 -0.01 13.67 -3.81
C GLU A 279 -1.17 12.70 -4.03
N GLY A 280 -1.47 11.91 -3.02
CA GLY A 280 -2.66 11.07 -2.94
C GLY A 280 -3.82 11.78 -2.24
N PRO A 281 -4.93 11.06 -1.97
CA PRO A 281 -6.06 11.60 -1.22
C PRO A 281 -5.63 12.19 0.12
N ASP A 282 -6.32 13.26 0.54
CA ASP A 282 -6.12 13.90 1.84
C ASP A 282 -4.68 14.39 2.07
N SER A 283 -4.03 14.87 1.00
CA SER A 283 -2.67 15.42 1.00
C SER A 283 -1.58 14.45 1.47
N ILE A 284 -1.81 13.13 1.35
CA ILE A 284 -0.77 12.14 1.62
C ILE A 284 0.34 12.23 0.57
N ALA A 285 1.59 12.26 1.00
CA ALA A 285 2.73 12.12 0.11
C ALA A 285 2.97 10.63 -0.19
N ILE A 286 3.16 10.29 -1.46
CA ILE A 286 3.39 8.93 -1.93
C ILE A 286 4.60 8.93 -2.87
N GLU A 287 5.64 8.20 -2.50
CA GLU A 287 6.82 8.05 -3.33
C GLU A 287 6.64 6.87 -4.29
N LEU A 288 6.95 7.09 -5.56
CA LEU A 288 7.09 6.06 -6.58
C LEU A 288 8.57 5.67 -6.63
N VAL A 289 8.90 4.39 -6.47
CA VAL A 289 10.30 3.93 -6.42
C VAL A 289 10.53 2.85 -7.45
N GLY A 290 11.63 2.96 -8.20
CA GLY A 290 12.07 1.94 -9.15
C GLY A 290 12.55 0.68 -8.42
N ARG A 291 12.29 -0.48 -9.01
CA ARG A 291 12.90 -1.74 -8.54
C ARG A 291 14.38 -1.72 -8.89
N GLU A 292 15.25 -2.08 -7.93
CA GLU A 292 16.69 -2.26 -8.15
C GLU A 292 16.99 -3.54 -8.94
#